data_47d7f1a57a54d35fc831acb3e8351e86
#
_entry.id   47d7f1a57a54d35fc831acb3e8351e86
#
_cell.length_a   1.000
_cell.length_b   1.000
_cell.length_c   1.000
_cell.angle_alpha   90.00
_cell.angle_beta   90.00
_cell.angle_gamma   90.00
#
_symmetry.space_group_name_H-M   'P 1'
#
loop_
_entity.id
_entity.type
_entity.pdbx_description
1 polymer ?
#
loop_
_entity_poly.entity_id
_entity_poly.type
_entity_poly.pdbx_seq_one_letter_code
_entity_poly.pdbx_strand_id
1 'polypeptide(L)'
;MTSVFSTNPPNFSIQDIEKYLLINFNLSGKAINLYSDRDQNFLIQSASNQKFILKISNPAEQPEILELQNKATLYIRSREPNLGIPLQIGEIKEFNKDGKTYFVRLVEYLDGQFLKDSLVGNAAHEKLGIFLGTLSHSLDGFFHSAADREFEWDVRAIELIKSRLDYLKSESDKKTVTHFLNQYENNVLPIAIELKMAVIHNDGNDHNILVDKNGETTGIIDFGDMVYSYQAAEPAVCMAYLGLEKEDAFTPMVQVLKGYHSYFPLNNSELKSVIYLVSIRLCISVTMSAWRMKLFPKNKYLSVSQNPAWKLLQYLEKEDLEKFADRLT
;
A
#
# COMPACT_ATOMS: atom_id res chain seq x y z
N MET A 1 12.89 -18.23 -3.05
CA MET A 1 13.20 -17.06 -3.89
C MET A 1 13.67 -15.94 -2.98
N THR A 2 14.53 -15.05 -3.46
CA THR A 2 14.97 -13.89 -2.66
C THR A 2 13.87 -12.84 -2.71
N SER A 3 13.35 -12.40 -1.54
CA SER A 3 12.30 -11.38 -1.47
C SER A 3 12.84 -10.00 -1.86
N VAL A 4 12.01 -9.19 -2.52
CA VAL A 4 12.29 -7.77 -2.82
C VAL A 4 12.59 -6.96 -1.56
N PHE A 5 12.06 -7.38 -0.41
CA PHE A 5 12.28 -6.73 0.89
C PHE A 5 13.62 -7.10 1.55
N SER A 6 14.31 -8.13 1.07
CA SER A 6 15.62 -8.56 1.54
C SER A 6 16.77 -8.24 0.56
N THR A 7 16.45 -7.70 -0.61
CA THR A 7 17.40 -7.34 -1.66
C THR A 7 17.68 -5.84 -1.65
N ASN A 8 18.92 -5.44 -1.91
CA ASN A 8 19.27 -4.01 -2.03
C ASN A 8 18.52 -3.38 -3.20
N PRO A 9 17.97 -2.17 -3.02
CA PRO A 9 17.33 -1.44 -4.11
C PRO A 9 18.33 -1.08 -5.22
N PRO A 10 17.86 -0.76 -6.43
CA PRO A 10 18.68 -0.25 -7.51
C PRO A 10 19.43 1.02 -7.09
N ASN A 11 20.59 1.25 -7.71
CA ASN A 11 21.39 2.47 -7.46
C ASN A 11 21.99 2.98 -8.79
N PHE A 12 21.19 3.75 -9.51
CA PHE A 12 21.58 4.41 -10.76
C PHE A 12 21.80 5.90 -10.52
N SER A 13 22.80 6.48 -11.23
CA SER A 13 23.03 7.91 -11.18
C SER A 13 22.00 8.67 -12.04
N ILE A 14 21.79 9.95 -11.74
CA ILE A 14 20.92 10.82 -12.55
C ILE A 14 21.36 10.82 -14.01
N GLN A 15 22.67 10.86 -14.28
CA GLN A 15 23.23 10.83 -15.63
C GLN A 15 22.90 9.52 -16.37
N ASP A 16 22.99 8.37 -15.68
CA ASP A 16 22.58 7.08 -16.25
C ASP A 16 21.11 7.13 -16.70
N ILE A 17 20.24 7.71 -15.85
CA ILE A 17 18.81 7.79 -16.09
C ILE A 17 18.46 8.73 -17.24
N GLU A 18 19.04 9.93 -17.28
CA GLU A 18 18.79 10.90 -18.36
C GLU A 18 19.24 10.36 -19.73
N LYS A 19 20.40 9.67 -19.75
CA LYS A 19 20.87 8.97 -20.95
C LYS A 19 19.94 7.82 -21.35
N TYR A 20 19.49 7.02 -20.38
CA TYR A 20 18.59 5.89 -20.63
C TYR A 20 17.25 6.35 -21.17
N LEU A 21 16.67 7.44 -20.64
CA LEU A 21 15.43 8.06 -21.13
C LEU A 21 15.53 8.48 -22.58
N LEU A 22 16.61 9.15 -22.94
CA LEU A 22 16.82 9.61 -24.32
C LEU A 22 16.88 8.43 -25.30
N ILE A 23 17.62 7.37 -24.97
CA ILE A 23 17.84 6.22 -25.85
C ILE A 23 16.58 5.34 -25.95
N ASN A 24 15.92 5.08 -24.82
CA ASN A 24 14.88 4.04 -24.76
C ASN A 24 13.44 4.57 -24.86
N PHE A 25 13.22 5.85 -24.50
CA PHE A 25 11.90 6.48 -24.52
C PHE A 25 11.84 7.68 -25.49
N ASN A 26 12.94 8.02 -26.16
CA ASN A 26 13.08 9.23 -26.98
C ASN A 26 12.62 10.48 -26.21
N LEU A 27 12.91 10.52 -24.90
CA LEU A 27 12.48 11.57 -23.98
C LEU A 27 13.69 12.28 -23.40
N SER A 28 13.83 13.58 -23.73
CA SER A 28 14.82 14.47 -23.13
C SER A 28 14.19 15.15 -21.91
N GLY A 29 14.84 15.08 -20.75
CA GLY A 29 14.33 15.68 -19.52
C GLY A 29 15.33 15.59 -18.38
N LYS A 30 15.04 16.31 -17.28
CA LYS A 30 15.78 16.24 -16.02
C LYS A 30 15.17 15.17 -15.12
N ALA A 31 16.03 14.33 -14.55
CA ALA A 31 15.65 13.33 -13.56
C ALA A 31 15.91 13.86 -12.14
N ILE A 32 14.91 13.73 -11.27
CA ILE A 32 15.00 14.05 -9.84
C ILE A 32 14.72 12.78 -9.08
N ASN A 33 15.65 12.35 -8.24
CA ASN A 33 15.50 11.13 -7.45
C ASN A 33 14.35 11.29 -6.44
N LEU A 34 13.45 10.30 -6.42
CA LEU A 34 12.37 10.21 -5.45
C LEU A 34 12.71 9.14 -4.41
N TYR A 35 12.19 9.31 -3.22
CA TYR A 35 12.30 8.28 -2.21
C TYR A 35 11.52 7.02 -2.62
N SER A 36 12.12 5.87 -2.42
CA SER A 36 11.49 4.55 -2.59
C SER A 36 12.15 3.56 -1.64
N ASP A 37 11.37 2.61 -1.13
CA ASP A 37 11.84 1.66 -0.13
C ASP A 37 12.60 0.47 -0.75
N ARG A 38 12.10 -0.09 -1.85
CA ARG A 38 12.64 -1.29 -2.51
C ARG A 38 13.06 -1.06 -3.96
N ASP A 39 12.47 -0.07 -4.63
CA ASP A 39 12.74 0.30 -6.02
C ASP A 39 13.62 1.56 -6.06
N GLN A 40 13.89 2.05 -7.26
CA GLN A 40 14.43 3.41 -7.44
C GLN A 40 13.52 4.17 -8.40
N ASN A 41 12.96 5.29 -7.92
CA ASN A 41 12.00 6.09 -8.65
C ASN A 41 12.55 7.49 -8.94
N PHE A 42 12.18 8.05 -10.09
CA PHE A 42 12.58 9.38 -10.50
C PHE A 42 11.38 10.16 -11.03
N LEU A 43 11.24 11.40 -10.59
CA LEU A 43 10.44 12.40 -11.30
C LEU A 43 11.22 12.85 -12.53
N ILE A 44 10.60 12.72 -13.70
CA ILE A 44 11.15 13.18 -14.97
C ILE A 44 10.40 14.43 -15.38
N GLN A 45 11.14 15.52 -15.57
CA GLN A 45 10.63 16.76 -16.10
C GLN A 45 11.17 16.96 -17.52
N SER A 46 10.29 16.80 -18.51
CA SER A 46 10.66 16.92 -19.92
C SER A 46 10.99 18.35 -20.32
N ALA A 47 11.64 18.52 -21.46
CA ALA A 47 11.91 19.84 -22.04
C ALA A 47 10.62 20.62 -22.37
N SER A 48 9.49 19.93 -22.61
CA SER A 48 8.15 20.52 -22.78
C SER A 48 7.40 20.76 -21.46
N ASN A 49 8.09 20.66 -20.32
CA ASN A 49 7.53 20.80 -18.96
C ASN A 49 6.48 19.75 -18.57
N GLN A 50 6.38 18.66 -19.32
CA GLN A 50 5.57 17.49 -18.92
C GLN A 50 6.29 16.69 -17.85
N LYS A 51 5.53 16.10 -16.93
CA LYS A 51 6.06 15.30 -15.83
C LYS A 51 5.71 13.82 -16.02
N PHE A 52 6.64 12.96 -15.64
CA PHE A 52 6.49 11.51 -15.65
C PHE A 52 7.18 10.92 -14.44
N ILE A 53 6.85 9.69 -14.09
CA ILE A 53 7.60 8.90 -13.11
C ILE A 53 8.31 7.76 -13.85
N LEU A 54 9.63 7.69 -13.71
CA LEU A 54 10.40 6.53 -14.13
C LEU A 54 10.60 5.63 -12.91
N LYS A 55 10.16 4.38 -13.00
CA LYS A 55 10.31 3.38 -11.95
C LYS A 55 11.31 2.31 -12.40
N ILE A 56 12.34 2.06 -11.59
CA ILE A 56 13.30 0.98 -11.79
C ILE A 56 13.05 -0.03 -10.68
N SER A 57 12.55 -1.20 -11.05
CA SER A 57 12.17 -2.23 -10.10
C SER A 57 13.39 -2.87 -9.43
N ASN A 58 13.18 -3.36 -8.21
CA ASN A 58 14.15 -4.19 -7.52
C ASN A 58 14.61 -5.35 -8.42
N PRO A 59 15.88 -5.75 -8.41
CA PRO A 59 16.36 -6.85 -9.27
C PRO A 59 15.76 -8.22 -8.89
N ALA A 60 15.10 -8.34 -7.74
CA ALA A 60 14.34 -9.53 -7.35
C ALA A 60 12.86 -9.47 -7.77
N GLU A 61 12.39 -8.37 -8.38
CA GLU A 61 11.01 -8.25 -8.84
C GLU A 61 10.76 -9.13 -10.07
N GLN A 62 9.57 -9.71 -10.11
CA GLN A 62 9.16 -10.59 -11.20
C GLN A 62 8.40 -9.80 -12.28
N PRO A 63 8.66 -10.07 -13.58
CA PRO A 63 7.98 -9.37 -14.68
C PRO A 63 6.46 -9.48 -14.59
N GLU A 64 5.94 -10.64 -14.14
CA GLU A 64 4.51 -10.92 -14.00
C GLU A 64 3.82 -9.99 -12.99
N ILE A 65 4.55 -9.52 -11.96
CA ILE A 65 4.04 -8.53 -11.00
C ILE A 65 3.91 -7.15 -11.68
N LEU A 66 4.85 -6.80 -12.54
CA LEU A 66 4.76 -5.55 -13.30
C LEU A 66 3.64 -5.60 -14.35
N GLU A 67 3.43 -6.76 -14.95
CA GLU A 67 2.32 -7.01 -15.88
C GLU A 67 0.97 -6.92 -15.14
N LEU A 68 0.85 -7.51 -13.95
CA LEU A 68 -0.33 -7.38 -13.08
C LEU A 68 -0.69 -5.91 -12.86
N GLN A 69 0.29 -5.08 -12.43
CA GLN A 69 0.06 -3.66 -12.19
C GLN A 69 -0.44 -2.93 -13.43
N ASN A 70 0.19 -3.18 -14.60
CA ASN A 70 -0.21 -2.55 -15.85
C ASN A 70 -1.63 -2.98 -16.27
N LYS A 71 -1.93 -4.29 -16.24
CA LYS A 71 -3.26 -4.80 -16.59
C LYS A 71 -4.35 -4.27 -15.64
N ALA A 72 -4.06 -4.22 -14.33
CA ALA A 72 -5.00 -3.70 -13.35
C ALA A 72 -5.31 -2.22 -13.59
N THR A 73 -4.30 -1.37 -13.80
CA THR A 73 -4.52 0.07 -14.04
C THR A 73 -5.27 0.32 -15.35
N LEU A 74 -4.99 -0.44 -16.41
CA LEU A 74 -5.75 -0.38 -17.66
C LEU A 74 -7.20 -0.85 -17.47
N TYR A 75 -7.42 -1.90 -16.68
CA TYR A 75 -8.76 -2.40 -16.37
C TYR A 75 -9.57 -1.37 -15.59
N ILE A 76 -8.99 -0.78 -14.54
CA ILE A 76 -9.60 0.31 -13.77
C ILE A 76 -9.97 1.48 -14.69
N ARG A 77 -9.02 1.97 -15.50
CA ARG A 77 -9.24 3.11 -16.41
C ARG A 77 -10.34 2.84 -17.43
N SER A 78 -10.52 1.58 -17.85
CA SER A 78 -11.60 1.21 -18.78
C SER A 78 -13.00 1.29 -18.17
N ARG A 79 -13.10 1.11 -16.82
CA ARG A 79 -14.37 1.11 -16.09
C ARG A 79 -14.66 2.46 -15.42
N GLU A 80 -13.60 3.11 -14.93
CA GLU A 80 -13.65 4.41 -14.25
C GLU A 80 -12.63 5.38 -14.86
N PRO A 81 -12.94 5.95 -16.04
CA PRO A 81 -11.99 6.78 -16.80
C PRO A 81 -11.46 7.99 -16.05
N ASN A 82 -12.23 8.49 -15.07
CA ASN A 82 -11.90 9.70 -14.30
C ASN A 82 -11.23 9.40 -12.96
N LEU A 83 -11.08 8.13 -12.58
CA LEU A 83 -10.39 7.79 -11.33
C LEU A 83 -8.89 8.12 -11.48
N GLY A 84 -8.37 8.89 -10.53
CA GLY A 84 -6.98 9.33 -10.54
C GLY A 84 -6.02 8.18 -10.23
N ILE A 85 -5.58 7.48 -11.27
CA ILE A 85 -4.58 6.41 -11.21
C ILE A 85 -3.52 6.61 -12.30
N PRO A 86 -2.24 6.29 -12.07
CA PRO A 86 -1.20 6.43 -13.08
C PRO A 86 -1.23 5.25 -14.04
N LEU A 87 -1.22 5.52 -15.35
CA LEU A 87 -1.04 4.50 -16.37
C LEU A 87 0.43 4.36 -16.77
N GLN A 88 0.82 3.15 -17.15
CA GLN A 88 2.11 2.91 -17.77
C GLN A 88 2.13 3.49 -19.20
N ILE A 89 3.24 4.13 -19.56
CA ILE A 89 3.49 4.72 -20.88
C ILE A 89 4.45 3.80 -21.64
N GLY A 90 3.97 3.22 -22.74
CA GLY A 90 4.74 2.28 -23.53
C GLY A 90 4.96 0.93 -22.84
N GLU A 91 6.01 0.24 -23.24
CA GLU A 91 6.34 -1.10 -22.78
C GLU A 91 7.30 -1.09 -21.58
N ILE A 92 7.32 -2.19 -20.80
CA ILE A 92 8.36 -2.47 -19.82
C ILE A 92 9.68 -2.65 -20.57
N LYS A 93 10.73 -1.96 -20.13
CA LYS A 93 12.05 -2.06 -20.73
C LYS A 93 13.06 -2.61 -19.75
N GLU A 94 14.19 -3.09 -20.25
CA GLU A 94 15.26 -3.62 -19.43
C GLU A 94 16.42 -2.63 -19.34
N PHE A 95 17.06 -2.58 -18.19
CA PHE A 95 18.32 -1.88 -17.98
C PHE A 95 19.33 -2.85 -17.35
N ASN A 96 20.37 -3.20 -18.10
CA ASN A 96 21.42 -4.10 -17.64
C ASN A 96 22.56 -3.29 -17.00
N LYS A 97 22.87 -3.58 -15.73
CA LYS A 97 24.00 -2.96 -15.01
C LYS A 97 24.60 -3.97 -14.03
N ASP A 98 25.93 -4.05 -14.00
CA ASP A 98 26.71 -4.89 -13.08
C ASP A 98 26.27 -6.37 -13.09
N GLY A 99 25.94 -6.90 -14.29
CA GLY A 99 25.49 -8.28 -14.46
C GLY A 99 24.08 -8.58 -13.97
N LYS A 100 23.30 -7.55 -13.62
CA LYS A 100 21.89 -7.66 -13.23
C LYS A 100 20.99 -6.99 -14.26
N THR A 101 19.81 -7.54 -14.47
CA THR A 101 18.74 -6.96 -15.27
C THR A 101 17.74 -6.28 -14.34
N TYR A 102 17.38 -5.05 -14.67
CA TYR A 102 16.38 -4.26 -13.97
C TYR A 102 15.25 -3.93 -14.94
N PHE A 103 14.01 -4.08 -14.50
CA PHE A 103 12.86 -3.66 -15.29
C PHE A 103 12.58 -2.18 -15.08
N VAL A 104 12.35 -1.46 -16.17
CA VAL A 104 12.14 -0.02 -16.16
C VAL A 104 10.79 0.30 -16.79
N ARG A 105 10.00 1.12 -16.09
CA ARG A 105 8.69 1.58 -16.55
C ARG A 105 8.63 3.10 -16.48
N LEU A 106 8.02 3.70 -17.48
CA LEU A 106 7.59 5.08 -17.45
C LEU A 106 6.09 5.10 -17.16
N VAL A 107 5.67 5.88 -16.18
CA VAL A 107 4.26 6.00 -15.81
C VAL A 107 3.84 7.47 -15.75
N GLU A 108 2.54 7.72 -15.89
CA GLU A 108 1.95 9.04 -15.76
C GLU A 108 2.28 9.65 -14.38
N TYR A 109 2.52 10.95 -14.36
CA TYR A 109 2.58 11.74 -13.15
C TYR A 109 1.19 12.25 -12.81
N LEU A 110 0.74 12.02 -11.58
CA LEU A 110 -0.50 12.58 -11.06
C LEU A 110 -0.17 13.83 -10.23
N ASP A 111 -0.86 14.93 -10.51
CA ASP A 111 -0.77 16.13 -9.69
C ASP A 111 -1.58 15.96 -8.39
N GLY A 112 -1.05 16.48 -7.29
CA GLY A 112 -1.66 16.44 -5.97
C GLY A 112 -0.63 16.57 -4.87
N GLN A 113 -1.11 16.71 -3.63
CA GLN A 113 -0.30 16.63 -2.41
C GLN A 113 -0.53 15.26 -1.77
N PHE A 114 0.48 14.72 -1.10
CA PHE A 114 0.27 13.52 -0.31
C PHE A 114 -0.69 13.78 0.86
N LEU A 115 -1.58 12.84 1.12
CA LEU A 115 -2.55 12.95 2.22
C LEU A 115 -1.86 13.24 3.56
N LYS A 116 -0.69 12.63 3.82
CA LYS A 116 0.13 12.86 5.02
C LYS A 116 0.54 14.33 5.23
N ASP A 117 0.69 15.09 4.14
CA ASP A 117 1.15 16.48 4.16
C ASP A 117 -0.04 17.46 4.21
N SER A 118 -1.27 16.93 4.34
CA SER A 118 -2.52 17.68 4.27
C SER A 118 -3.27 17.65 5.59
N LEU A 119 -3.93 18.76 5.93
CA LEU A 119 -4.88 18.82 7.03
C LEU A 119 -6.27 18.52 6.48
N VAL A 120 -6.75 17.30 6.69
CA VAL A 120 -8.08 16.85 6.24
C VAL A 120 -9.03 16.64 7.42
N GLY A 121 -10.28 17.04 7.25
CA GLY A 121 -11.34 16.83 8.23
C GLY A 121 -12.15 15.54 7.96
N ASN A 122 -13.09 15.23 8.85
CA ASN A 122 -13.88 13.99 8.80
C ASN A 122 -14.63 13.80 7.48
N ALA A 123 -15.19 14.86 6.89
CA ALA A 123 -15.87 14.76 5.59
C ALA A 123 -14.93 14.33 4.44
N ALA A 124 -13.66 14.69 4.50
CA ALA A 124 -12.68 14.25 3.52
C ALA A 124 -12.32 12.76 3.71
N HIS A 125 -12.34 12.24 4.94
CA HIS A 125 -12.14 10.81 5.21
C HIS A 125 -13.29 9.96 4.63
N GLU A 126 -14.54 10.43 4.71
CA GLU A 126 -15.68 9.74 4.08
C GLU A 126 -15.53 9.73 2.55
N LYS A 127 -15.15 10.87 1.94
CA LYS A 127 -14.87 10.94 0.48
C LYS A 127 -13.70 10.03 0.07
N LEU A 128 -12.66 9.92 0.90
CA LEU A 128 -11.58 8.96 0.70
C LEU A 128 -12.11 7.52 0.71
N GLY A 129 -13.01 7.20 1.64
CA GLY A 129 -13.69 5.91 1.67
C GLY A 129 -14.46 5.63 0.37
N ILE A 130 -15.23 6.61 -0.14
CA ILE A 130 -15.93 6.51 -1.43
C ILE A 130 -14.92 6.28 -2.58
N PHE A 131 -13.80 7.00 -2.59
CA PHE A 131 -12.75 6.82 -3.59
C PHE A 131 -12.19 5.39 -3.59
N LEU A 132 -11.87 4.84 -2.41
CA LEU A 132 -11.40 3.45 -2.28
C LEU A 132 -12.48 2.44 -2.65
N GLY A 133 -13.74 2.73 -2.33
CA GLY A 133 -14.89 1.93 -2.78
C GLY A 133 -15.03 1.93 -4.30
N THR A 134 -14.82 3.08 -4.95
CA THR A 134 -14.81 3.21 -6.42
C THR A 134 -13.66 2.40 -7.02
N LEU A 135 -12.46 2.47 -6.43
CA LEU A 135 -11.31 1.67 -6.85
C LEU A 135 -11.61 0.17 -6.78
N SER A 136 -12.13 -0.29 -5.65
CA SER A 136 -12.50 -1.70 -5.45
C SER A 136 -13.61 -2.16 -6.39
N HIS A 137 -14.64 -1.34 -6.60
CA HIS A 137 -15.70 -1.61 -7.57
C HIS A 137 -15.15 -1.69 -9.00
N SER A 138 -14.20 -0.83 -9.35
CA SER A 138 -13.57 -0.87 -10.68
C SER A 138 -12.71 -2.12 -10.90
N LEU A 139 -12.14 -2.68 -9.83
CA LEU A 139 -11.39 -3.95 -9.85
C LEU A 139 -12.28 -5.19 -9.72
N ASP A 140 -13.59 -5.04 -9.46
CA ASP A 140 -14.47 -6.19 -9.28
C ASP A 140 -14.50 -7.07 -10.54
N GLY A 141 -14.22 -8.37 -10.36
CA GLY A 141 -14.05 -9.34 -11.45
C GLY A 141 -12.68 -9.32 -12.15
N PHE A 142 -11.76 -8.40 -11.79
CA PHE A 142 -10.39 -8.48 -12.26
C PHE A 142 -9.64 -9.62 -11.57
N PHE A 143 -8.89 -10.40 -12.34
CA PHE A 143 -8.01 -11.43 -11.82
C PHE A 143 -6.73 -11.49 -12.66
N HIS A 144 -5.61 -11.73 -11.98
CA HIS A 144 -4.32 -12.02 -12.57
C HIS A 144 -3.59 -13.04 -11.70
N SER A 145 -3.03 -14.09 -12.29
CA SER A 145 -2.39 -15.18 -11.53
C SER A 145 -1.26 -14.70 -10.62
N ALA A 146 -0.53 -13.66 -11.01
CA ALA A 146 0.54 -13.08 -10.19
C ALA A 146 0.02 -12.36 -8.94
N ALA A 147 -1.28 -12.08 -8.81
CA ALA A 147 -1.86 -11.51 -7.60
C ALA A 147 -2.07 -12.58 -6.52
N ASP A 148 -2.25 -13.84 -6.91
CA ASP A 148 -2.39 -14.96 -5.97
C ASP A 148 -1.00 -15.47 -5.56
N ARG A 149 -0.36 -14.72 -4.67
CA ARG A 149 0.99 -14.93 -4.18
C ARG A 149 1.05 -14.87 -2.65
N GLU A 150 2.03 -15.52 -2.05
CA GLU A 150 2.41 -15.22 -0.67
C GLU A 150 3.12 -13.86 -0.65
N PHE A 151 2.56 -12.92 0.11
CA PHE A 151 3.05 -11.56 0.13
C PHE A 151 3.14 -11.01 1.55
N GLU A 152 4.28 -10.42 1.87
CA GLU A 152 4.62 -10.01 3.24
C GLU A 152 3.67 -8.96 3.84
N TRP A 153 2.98 -8.18 2.99
CA TRP A 153 2.02 -7.15 3.41
C TRP A 153 0.56 -7.59 3.31
N ASP A 154 0.30 -8.85 2.92
CA ASP A 154 -1.05 -9.41 2.94
C ASP A 154 -1.48 -9.68 4.39
N VAL A 155 -2.66 -9.18 4.78
CA VAL A 155 -3.24 -9.42 6.10
C VAL A 155 -3.55 -10.90 6.38
N ARG A 156 -3.52 -11.76 5.38
CA ARG A 156 -3.65 -13.21 5.51
C ARG A 156 -2.32 -13.89 5.88
N ALA A 157 -1.20 -13.21 5.72
CA ALA A 157 0.14 -13.78 5.91
C ALA A 157 0.56 -13.84 7.39
N ILE A 158 -0.33 -14.31 8.28
CA ILE A 158 -0.10 -14.34 9.74
C ILE A 158 1.09 -15.20 10.13
N GLU A 159 1.39 -16.27 9.38
CA GLU A 159 2.55 -17.12 9.65
C GLU A 159 3.87 -16.36 9.43
N LEU A 160 3.92 -15.42 8.49
CA LEU A 160 5.08 -14.54 8.32
C LEU A 160 5.25 -13.59 9.52
N ILE A 161 4.14 -13.09 10.11
CA ILE A 161 4.20 -12.29 11.34
C ILE A 161 4.77 -13.13 12.48
N LYS A 162 4.25 -14.35 12.68
CA LYS A 162 4.72 -15.30 13.73
C LYS A 162 6.22 -15.58 13.58
N SER A 163 6.69 -15.84 12.36
CA SER A 163 8.10 -16.12 12.08
C SER A 163 9.03 -14.93 12.39
N ARG A 164 8.47 -13.72 12.50
CA ARG A 164 9.21 -12.47 12.74
C ARG A 164 9.13 -11.97 14.18
N LEU A 165 8.40 -12.64 15.07
CA LEU A 165 8.28 -12.25 16.48
C LEU A 165 9.64 -12.13 17.19
N ASP A 166 10.61 -12.99 16.85
CA ASP A 166 11.95 -12.96 17.45
C ASP A 166 12.79 -11.74 17.05
N TYR A 167 12.38 -10.97 16.06
CA TYR A 167 13.02 -9.70 15.74
C TYR A 167 12.52 -8.54 16.63
N LEU A 168 11.42 -8.71 17.35
CA LEU A 168 10.92 -7.73 18.32
C LEU A 168 11.80 -7.74 19.57
N LYS A 169 12.12 -6.54 20.07
CA LYS A 169 13.12 -6.35 21.13
C LYS A 169 12.63 -6.70 22.52
N SER A 170 11.34 -6.47 22.79
CA SER A 170 10.79 -6.65 24.13
C SER A 170 9.75 -7.77 24.17
N GLU A 171 9.66 -8.44 25.32
CA GLU A 171 8.60 -9.45 25.56
C GLU A 171 7.20 -8.80 25.61
N SER A 172 7.10 -7.50 25.98
CA SER A 172 5.85 -6.76 25.92
C SER A 172 5.39 -6.61 24.48
N ASP A 173 6.29 -6.24 23.53
CA ASP A 173 5.96 -6.09 22.12
C ASP A 173 5.49 -7.43 21.51
N LYS A 174 6.19 -8.53 21.86
CA LYS A 174 5.79 -9.87 21.42
C LYS A 174 4.40 -10.23 21.93
N LYS A 175 4.08 -9.92 23.20
CA LYS A 175 2.75 -10.19 23.79
C LYS A 175 1.66 -9.39 23.08
N THR A 176 1.88 -8.10 22.80
CA THR A 176 0.91 -7.26 22.06
C THR A 176 0.64 -7.82 20.67
N VAL A 177 1.70 -8.16 19.88
CA VAL A 177 1.49 -8.77 18.56
C VAL A 177 0.78 -10.12 18.66
N THR A 178 1.17 -10.98 19.63
CA THR A 178 0.52 -12.28 19.86
C THR A 178 -0.95 -12.11 20.23
N HIS A 179 -1.30 -11.08 21.03
CA HIS A 179 -2.69 -10.77 21.36
C HIS A 179 -3.52 -10.56 20.09
N PHE A 180 -3.06 -9.71 19.14
CA PHE A 180 -3.80 -9.44 17.91
C PHE A 180 -3.81 -10.63 16.94
N LEU A 181 -2.76 -11.43 16.90
CA LEU A 181 -2.79 -12.70 16.17
C LEU A 181 -3.89 -13.63 16.71
N ASN A 182 -4.01 -13.78 18.03
CA ASN A 182 -5.07 -14.57 18.65
C ASN A 182 -6.47 -13.99 18.37
N GLN A 183 -6.61 -12.65 18.39
CA GLN A 183 -7.87 -11.98 18.01
C GLN A 183 -8.26 -12.30 16.55
N TYR A 184 -7.30 -12.24 15.64
CA TYR A 184 -7.54 -12.60 14.23
C TYR A 184 -7.93 -14.08 14.09
N GLU A 185 -7.21 -14.99 14.76
CA GLU A 185 -7.51 -16.44 14.73
C GLU A 185 -8.89 -16.75 15.29
N ASN A 186 -9.34 -16.02 16.31
CA ASN A 186 -10.63 -16.26 16.95
C ASN A 186 -11.81 -15.59 16.23
N ASN A 187 -11.60 -14.42 15.59
CA ASN A 187 -12.71 -13.61 15.07
C ASN A 187 -12.74 -13.54 13.53
N VAL A 188 -11.62 -13.76 12.83
CA VAL A 188 -11.56 -13.68 11.37
C VAL A 188 -11.50 -15.06 10.72
N LEU A 189 -10.61 -15.95 11.19
CA LEU A 189 -10.46 -17.26 10.56
C LEU A 189 -11.73 -18.11 10.56
N PRO A 190 -12.56 -18.14 11.63
CA PRO A 190 -13.79 -18.94 11.64
C PRO A 190 -14.82 -18.53 10.59
N ILE A 191 -14.78 -17.25 10.17
CA ILE A 191 -15.71 -16.67 9.18
C ILE A 191 -15.02 -16.36 7.86
N ALA A 192 -13.79 -16.78 7.66
CA ALA A 192 -12.99 -16.44 6.46
C ALA A 192 -13.64 -16.88 5.14
N ILE A 193 -14.44 -17.95 5.16
CA ILE A 193 -15.17 -18.42 3.97
C ILE A 193 -16.28 -17.43 3.53
N GLU A 194 -16.73 -16.56 4.42
CA GLU A 194 -17.75 -15.54 4.14
C GLU A 194 -17.14 -14.22 3.63
N LEU A 195 -15.82 -14.07 3.73
CA LEU A 195 -15.11 -12.88 3.31
C LEU A 195 -14.85 -12.96 1.79
N LYS A 196 -15.31 -11.96 1.06
CA LYS A 196 -15.07 -11.85 -0.37
C LYS A 196 -13.57 -11.72 -0.66
N MET A 197 -13.09 -12.54 -1.58
CA MET A 197 -11.73 -12.45 -2.11
C MET A 197 -11.70 -11.64 -3.39
N ALA A 198 -10.72 -10.74 -3.51
CA ALA A 198 -10.53 -9.91 -4.70
C ALA A 198 -9.06 -9.51 -4.87
N VAL A 199 -8.70 -9.04 -6.07
CA VAL A 199 -7.45 -8.31 -6.25
C VAL A 199 -7.64 -6.90 -5.71
N ILE A 200 -6.84 -6.52 -4.74
CA ILE A 200 -6.89 -5.22 -4.05
C ILE A 200 -5.58 -4.45 -4.28
N HIS A 201 -5.61 -3.14 -4.09
CA HIS A 201 -4.41 -2.29 -4.13
C HIS A 201 -3.48 -2.59 -2.96
N ASN A 202 -4.05 -2.82 -1.78
CA ASN A 202 -3.38 -3.27 -0.55
C ASN A 202 -2.38 -2.26 0.06
N ASP A 203 -2.24 -1.06 -0.48
CA ASP A 203 -1.32 -0.05 0.07
C ASP A 203 -1.90 1.37 -0.01
N GLY A 204 -3.21 1.53 0.27
CA GLY A 204 -3.92 2.80 0.33
C GLY A 204 -3.55 3.63 1.56
N ASN A 205 -2.25 3.82 1.82
CA ASN A 205 -1.72 4.60 2.93
C ASN A 205 -1.62 6.10 2.57
N ASP A 206 -1.34 6.94 3.56
CA ASP A 206 -1.27 8.39 3.44
C ASP A 206 -0.10 8.92 2.58
N HIS A 207 0.87 8.08 2.24
CA HIS A 207 1.97 8.38 1.30
C HIS A 207 1.62 8.02 -0.16
N ASN A 208 0.54 7.26 -0.39
CA ASN A 208 0.10 6.82 -1.72
C ASN A 208 -1.20 7.50 -2.17
N ILE A 209 -1.94 8.11 -1.24
CA ILE A 209 -3.13 8.89 -1.55
C ILE A 209 -2.75 10.33 -1.89
N LEU A 210 -3.28 10.84 -3.00
CA LEU A 210 -3.14 12.22 -3.43
C LEU A 210 -4.44 12.99 -3.17
N VAL A 211 -4.28 14.23 -2.71
CA VAL A 211 -5.38 15.16 -2.45
C VAL A 211 -5.13 16.50 -3.13
N ASP A 212 -6.19 17.23 -3.40
CA ASP A 212 -6.13 18.61 -3.86
C ASP A 212 -5.89 19.60 -2.69
N LYS A 213 -5.85 20.90 -3.01
CA LYS A 213 -5.70 21.99 -2.02
C LYS A 213 -6.83 22.08 -0.99
N ASN A 214 -7.96 21.45 -1.24
CA ASN A 214 -9.12 21.40 -0.34
C ASN A 214 -9.12 20.13 0.51
N GLY A 215 -8.12 19.23 0.31
CA GLY A 215 -8.03 17.93 0.97
C GLY A 215 -8.95 16.86 0.37
N GLU A 216 -9.50 17.09 -0.83
CA GLU A 216 -10.31 16.09 -1.52
C GLU A 216 -9.40 15.10 -2.26
N THR A 217 -9.71 13.81 -2.15
CA THR A 217 -8.93 12.75 -2.81
C THR A 217 -9.00 12.88 -4.32
N THR A 218 -7.83 13.01 -4.97
CA THR A 218 -7.69 13.14 -6.42
C THR A 218 -7.05 11.92 -7.07
N GLY A 219 -6.37 11.06 -6.30
CA GLY A 219 -5.75 9.89 -6.88
C GLY A 219 -5.08 8.97 -5.88
N ILE A 220 -4.67 7.81 -6.39
CA ILE A 220 -3.85 6.83 -5.68
C ILE A 220 -2.72 6.36 -6.58
N ILE A 221 -1.53 6.19 -5.99
CA ILE A 221 -0.32 5.74 -6.68
C ILE A 221 0.22 4.46 -6.05
N ASP A 222 1.21 3.87 -6.70
CA ASP A 222 1.98 2.71 -6.25
C ASP A 222 1.20 1.40 -6.10
N PHE A 223 0.91 0.80 -7.25
CA PHE A 223 0.23 -0.49 -7.39
C PHE A 223 1.15 -1.71 -7.15
N GLY A 224 2.34 -1.52 -6.56
CA GLY A 224 3.33 -2.59 -6.35
C GLY A 224 2.93 -3.67 -5.37
N ASP A 225 2.05 -3.34 -4.43
CA ASP A 225 1.62 -4.22 -3.35
C ASP A 225 0.29 -4.94 -3.63
N MET A 226 -0.20 -4.87 -4.89
CA MET A 226 -1.42 -5.59 -5.28
C MET A 226 -1.33 -7.08 -4.98
N VAL A 227 -2.41 -7.61 -4.43
CA VAL A 227 -2.53 -9.01 -4.03
C VAL A 227 -3.97 -9.47 -4.11
N TYR A 228 -4.20 -10.76 -4.34
CA TYR A 228 -5.50 -11.39 -4.20
C TYR A 228 -5.73 -11.73 -2.73
N SER A 229 -6.55 -10.93 -2.05
CA SER A 229 -6.77 -10.98 -0.61
C SER A 229 -8.23 -10.68 -0.25
N TYR A 230 -8.54 -10.56 1.06
CA TYR A 230 -9.88 -10.15 1.49
C TYR A 230 -10.20 -8.74 0.97
N GLN A 231 -11.37 -8.60 0.35
CA GLN A 231 -11.87 -7.29 -0.14
C GLN A 231 -11.89 -6.24 0.99
N ALA A 232 -12.28 -6.65 2.21
CA ALA A 232 -12.31 -5.80 3.39
C ALA A 232 -10.93 -5.29 3.84
N ALA A 233 -9.83 -5.88 3.35
CA ALA A 233 -8.48 -5.40 3.64
C ALA A 233 -8.18 -4.07 2.92
N GLU A 234 -8.84 -3.76 1.81
CA GLU A 234 -8.62 -2.49 1.10
C GLU A 234 -8.87 -1.26 2.01
N PRO A 235 -10.08 -1.07 2.59
CA PRO A 235 -10.30 0.01 3.55
C PRO A 235 -9.51 -0.17 4.84
N ALA A 236 -9.30 -1.41 5.32
CA ALA A 236 -8.59 -1.68 6.56
C ALA A 236 -7.14 -1.17 6.53
N VAL A 237 -6.43 -1.34 5.41
CA VAL A 237 -5.08 -0.80 5.23
C VAL A 237 -5.09 0.71 5.35
N CYS A 238 -5.98 1.41 4.66
CA CYS A 238 -6.11 2.87 4.76
C CYS A 238 -6.39 3.31 6.21
N MET A 239 -7.34 2.65 6.88
CA MET A 239 -7.72 2.93 8.26
C MET A 239 -6.54 2.78 9.22
N ALA A 240 -5.68 1.76 9.04
CA ALA A 240 -4.51 1.54 9.87
C ALA A 240 -3.57 2.76 9.86
N TYR A 241 -3.34 3.37 8.70
CA TYR A 241 -2.45 4.53 8.58
C TYR A 241 -3.13 5.85 9.00
N LEU A 242 -4.43 6.02 8.75
CA LEU A 242 -5.17 7.20 9.19
C LEU A 242 -5.34 7.28 10.71
N GLY A 243 -5.34 6.15 11.40
CA GLY A 243 -5.39 6.11 12.87
C GLY A 243 -4.07 6.45 13.56
N LEU A 244 -2.95 6.49 12.81
CA LEU A 244 -1.65 6.82 13.39
C LEU A 244 -1.65 8.24 13.96
N GLU A 245 -1.03 8.40 15.14
CA GLU A 245 -0.85 9.70 15.82
C GLU A 245 -2.14 10.47 16.14
N LYS A 246 -3.30 9.80 16.12
CA LYS A 246 -4.59 10.38 16.49
C LYS A 246 -4.90 10.10 17.95
N GLU A 247 -5.44 11.11 18.66
CA GLU A 247 -6.02 10.93 20.00
C GLU A 247 -7.28 10.07 19.94
N ASP A 248 -8.14 10.34 18.97
CA ASP A 248 -9.29 9.49 18.60
C ASP A 248 -8.98 8.84 17.22
N ALA A 249 -8.51 7.60 17.26
CA ALA A 249 -8.19 6.85 16.04
C ALA A 249 -9.46 6.33 15.34
N PHE A 250 -10.54 6.09 16.09
CA PHE A 250 -11.74 5.47 15.52
C PHE A 250 -12.53 6.42 14.62
N THR A 251 -12.60 7.72 14.93
CA THR A 251 -13.36 8.67 14.10
C THR A 251 -12.93 8.66 12.62
N PRO A 252 -11.64 8.86 12.25
CA PRO A 252 -11.24 8.79 10.84
C PRO A 252 -11.45 7.40 10.24
N MET A 253 -11.23 6.32 10.99
CA MET A 253 -11.46 4.96 10.53
C MET A 253 -12.93 4.71 10.18
N VAL A 254 -13.85 5.11 11.07
CA VAL A 254 -15.30 4.99 10.85
C VAL A 254 -15.75 5.79 9.64
N GLN A 255 -15.24 7.00 9.43
CA GLN A 255 -15.59 7.81 8.27
C GLN A 255 -15.15 7.16 6.95
N VAL A 256 -13.92 6.64 6.88
CA VAL A 256 -13.45 5.90 5.70
C VAL A 256 -14.31 4.67 5.46
N LEU A 257 -14.60 3.89 6.49
CA LEU A 257 -15.40 2.69 6.36
C LEU A 257 -16.83 2.99 5.93
N LYS A 258 -17.46 4.06 6.45
CA LYS A 258 -18.79 4.55 6.00
C LYS A 258 -18.77 4.91 4.52
N GLY A 259 -17.82 5.70 4.08
CA GLY A 259 -17.68 6.08 2.68
C GLY A 259 -17.47 4.86 1.78
N TYR A 260 -16.57 3.97 2.16
CA TYR A 260 -16.32 2.74 1.40
C TYR A 260 -17.58 1.87 1.28
N HIS A 261 -18.20 1.56 2.41
CA HIS A 261 -19.39 0.72 2.49
C HIS A 261 -20.59 1.33 1.74
N SER A 262 -20.72 2.66 1.71
CA SER A 262 -21.79 3.35 0.97
C SER A 262 -21.68 3.16 -0.54
N TYR A 263 -20.47 3.05 -1.07
CA TYR A 263 -20.22 2.90 -2.50
C TYR A 263 -20.05 1.44 -2.92
N PHE A 264 -19.28 0.67 -2.16
CA PHE A 264 -19.03 -0.76 -2.40
C PHE A 264 -19.34 -1.55 -1.12
N PRO A 265 -20.58 -2.03 -0.99
CA PRO A 265 -21.06 -2.63 0.26
C PRO A 265 -20.29 -3.87 0.68
N LEU A 266 -19.84 -3.89 1.94
CA LEU A 266 -19.31 -5.04 2.63
C LEU A 266 -20.43 -5.83 3.30
N ASN A 267 -20.34 -7.16 3.36
CA ASN A 267 -21.28 -7.97 4.13
C ASN A 267 -21.03 -7.86 5.65
N ASN A 268 -21.90 -8.41 6.48
CA ASN A 268 -21.80 -8.33 7.94
C ASN A 268 -20.50 -8.96 8.48
N SER A 269 -20.05 -10.07 7.90
CA SER A 269 -18.82 -10.75 8.31
C SER A 269 -17.59 -9.92 7.95
N GLU A 270 -17.59 -9.27 6.80
CA GLU A 270 -16.56 -8.33 6.39
C GLU A 270 -16.50 -7.11 7.30
N LEU A 271 -17.65 -6.48 7.62
CA LEU A 271 -17.71 -5.34 8.53
C LEU A 271 -17.17 -5.67 9.93
N LYS A 272 -17.51 -6.84 10.46
CA LYS A 272 -16.98 -7.33 11.75
C LYS A 272 -15.47 -7.59 11.69
N SER A 273 -14.96 -8.03 10.54
CA SER A 273 -13.54 -8.37 10.37
C SER A 273 -12.63 -7.16 10.23
N VAL A 274 -13.11 -6.04 9.69
CA VAL A 274 -12.29 -4.88 9.28
C VAL A 274 -11.33 -4.43 10.37
N ILE A 275 -11.78 -4.28 11.62
CA ILE A 275 -10.94 -3.77 12.72
C ILE A 275 -9.81 -4.74 13.09
N TYR A 276 -10.05 -6.04 12.97
CA TYR A 276 -9.01 -7.05 13.17
C TYR A 276 -8.01 -7.04 12.03
N LEU A 277 -8.44 -6.77 10.78
CA LEU A 277 -7.56 -6.59 9.63
C LEU A 277 -6.69 -5.33 9.79
N VAL A 278 -7.24 -4.24 10.35
CA VAL A 278 -6.47 -3.05 10.75
C VAL A 278 -5.36 -3.44 11.73
N SER A 279 -5.70 -4.19 12.78
CA SER A 279 -4.75 -4.62 13.81
C SER A 279 -3.64 -5.50 13.23
N ILE A 280 -3.99 -6.43 12.33
CA ILE A 280 -3.01 -7.28 11.63
C ILE A 280 -2.10 -6.45 10.72
N ARG A 281 -2.63 -5.46 9.98
CA ARG A 281 -1.80 -4.56 9.16
C ARG A 281 -0.76 -3.81 10.01
N LEU A 282 -1.13 -3.37 11.20
CA LEU A 282 -0.20 -2.76 12.15
C LEU A 282 0.84 -3.77 12.68
N CYS A 283 0.43 -5.01 12.98
CA CYS A 283 1.36 -6.09 13.37
C CYS A 283 2.37 -6.40 12.26
N ILE A 284 1.92 -6.45 11.00
CA ILE A 284 2.83 -6.57 9.84
C ILE A 284 3.82 -5.40 9.84
N SER A 285 3.34 -4.16 9.98
CA SER A 285 4.19 -2.97 9.93
C SER A 285 5.32 -3.02 10.97
N VAL A 286 5.01 -3.35 12.23
CA VAL A 286 6.02 -3.37 13.30
C VAL A 286 6.98 -4.56 13.19
N THR A 287 6.51 -5.74 12.77
CA THR A 287 7.36 -6.93 12.62
C THR A 287 8.25 -6.86 11.36
N MET A 288 7.71 -6.35 10.24
CA MET A 288 8.48 -6.06 9.02
C MET A 288 9.58 -5.03 9.30
N SER A 289 9.23 -3.93 9.97
CA SER A 289 10.21 -2.91 10.34
C SER A 289 11.33 -3.49 11.21
N ALA A 290 11.01 -4.27 12.26
CA ALA A 290 11.98 -4.90 13.13
C ALA A 290 12.91 -5.86 12.36
N TRP A 291 12.35 -6.71 11.50
CA TRP A 291 13.12 -7.62 10.65
C TRP A 291 14.03 -6.87 9.69
N ARG A 292 13.49 -5.89 8.94
CA ARG A 292 14.26 -5.14 7.94
C ARG A 292 15.33 -4.23 8.56
N MET A 293 15.09 -3.66 9.74
CA MET A 293 16.14 -2.91 10.48
C MET A 293 17.35 -3.79 10.83
N LYS A 294 17.16 -5.10 11.03
CA LYS A 294 18.29 -6.03 11.22
C LYS A 294 19.05 -6.28 9.91
N LEU A 295 18.36 -6.34 8.77
CA LEU A 295 18.99 -6.50 7.45
C LEU A 295 19.66 -5.20 6.97
N PHE A 296 19.04 -4.05 7.21
CA PHE A 296 19.45 -2.74 6.71
C PHE A 296 19.60 -1.71 7.86
N PRO A 297 20.56 -1.88 8.78
CA PRO A 297 20.65 -1.08 10.01
C PRO A 297 20.92 0.42 9.78
N LYS A 298 21.35 0.80 8.58
CA LYS A 298 21.60 2.21 8.19
C LYS A 298 20.36 2.90 7.61
N ASN A 299 19.29 2.15 7.31
CA ASN A 299 18.06 2.70 6.74
C ASN A 299 17.15 3.23 7.86
N LYS A 300 17.27 4.52 8.16
CA LYS A 300 16.46 5.19 9.20
C LYS A 300 14.95 5.27 8.87
N TYR A 301 14.58 5.16 7.61
CA TYR A 301 13.18 5.23 7.19
C TYR A 301 12.35 4.07 7.74
N LEU A 302 12.95 2.90 7.89
CA LEU A 302 12.28 1.70 8.41
C LEU A 302 11.70 1.88 9.83
N SER A 303 12.12 2.91 10.55
CA SER A 303 11.63 3.21 11.90
C SER A 303 10.58 4.34 11.96
N VAL A 304 10.29 5.02 10.86
CA VAL A 304 9.43 6.23 10.87
C VAL A 304 8.01 5.93 11.34
N SER A 305 7.38 4.89 10.81
CA SER A 305 6.01 4.49 11.20
C SER A 305 5.96 3.58 12.43
N GLN A 306 7.10 3.13 12.97
CA GLN A 306 7.14 2.10 14.00
C GLN A 306 6.53 2.58 15.33
N ASN A 307 6.97 3.75 15.83
CA ASN A 307 6.43 4.28 17.08
C ASN A 307 4.93 4.64 17.01
N PRO A 308 4.43 5.30 15.96
CA PRO A 308 3.00 5.50 15.77
C PRO A 308 2.20 4.20 15.74
N ALA A 309 2.68 3.17 15.02
CA ALA A 309 2.00 1.89 14.94
C ALA A 309 1.91 1.18 16.30
N TRP A 310 2.98 1.21 17.12
CA TRP A 310 2.94 0.68 18.48
C TRP A 310 1.94 1.39 19.37
N LYS A 311 1.88 2.73 19.30
CA LYS A 311 0.90 3.51 20.07
C LYS A 311 -0.53 3.15 19.68
N LEU A 312 -0.79 2.97 18.39
CA LEU A 312 -2.12 2.58 17.90
C LEU A 312 -2.47 1.15 18.31
N LEU A 313 -1.54 0.19 18.24
CA LEU A 313 -1.77 -1.15 18.78
C LEU A 313 -2.10 -1.12 20.28
N GLN A 314 -1.35 -0.35 21.09
CA GLN A 314 -1.63 -0.19 22.51
C GLN A 314 -2.96 0.52 22.81
N TYR A 315 -3.42 1.39 21.92
CA TYR A 315 -4.76 1.98 21.99
C TYR A 315 -5.82 0.92 21.71
N LEU A 316 -5.69 0.17 20.58
CA LEU A 316 -6.64 -0.87 20.19
C LEU A 316 -6.72 -2.03 21.20
N GLU A 317 -5.63 -2.36 21.90
CA GLU A 317 -5.58 -3.41 22.93
C GLU A 317 -6.50 -3.09 24.13
N LYS A 318 -6.82 -1.82 24.37
CA LYS A 318 -7.69 -1.37 25.46
C LYS A 318 -9.15 -1.22 25.06
N GLU A 319 -9.45 -1.30 23.76
CA GLU A 319 -10.77 -1.10 23.21
C GLU A 319 -11.51 -2.42 22.99
N ASP A 320 -12.84 -2.37 23.06
CA ASP A 320 -13.70 -3.48 22.69
C ASP A 320 -13.88 -3.51 21.17
N LEU A 321 -13.03 -4.28 20.48
CA LEU A 321 -13.01 -4.35 19.03
C LEU A 321 -14.27 -4.99 18.44
N GLU A 322 -14.97 -5.84 19.18
CA GLU A 322 -16.22 -6.47 18.72
C GLU A 322 -17.31 -5.41 18.46
N LYS A 323 -17.29 -4.31 19.22
CA LYS A 323 -18.23 -3.21 19.07
C LYS A 323 -17.83 -2.18 18.01
N PHE A 324 -16.72 -2.39 17.30
CA PHE A 324 -16.30 -1.41 16.29
C PHE A 324 -17.32 -1.24 15.17
N ALA A 325 -17.90 -2.35 14.69
CA ALA A 325 -18.91 -2.33 13.62
C ALA A 325 -20.18 -1.56 14.02
N ASP A 326 -20.53 -1.52 15.31
CA ASP A 326 -21.70 -0.79 15.83
C ASP A 326 -21.54 0.74 15.66
N ARG A 327 -20.32 1.24 15.49
CA ARG A 327 -20.04 2.66 15.26
C ARG A 327 -20.42 3.13 13.84
N LEU A 328 -20.78 2.20 12.95
CA LEU A 328 -21.24 2.51 11.59
C LEU A 328 -22.71 2.98 11.56
N THR A 329 -23.48 2.62 12.55
CA THR A 329 -24.88 3.06 12.75
C THR A 329 -24.91 4.39 13.47
#